data_05451833f6acacdff1899179aac214d0
#
_entry.id   05451833f6acacdff1899179aac214d0
#
_cell.length_a   1.000
_cell.length_b   1.000
_cell.length_c   1.000
_cell.angle_alpha   90.00
_cell.angle_beta   90.00
_cell.angle_gamma   90.00
#
_symmetry.space_group_name_H-M   'P 1'
#
loop_
_entity.id
_entity.type
_entity.pdbx_description
1 polymer ?
#
loop_
_entity_poly.entity_id
_entity_poly.type
_entity_poly.pdbx_seq_one_letter_code
_entity_poly.pdbx_strand_id
1 'polypeptide(L)'
;KKKDSLYTKLLSKPEVSASQIYDKVRFRIVTRSSDDVFPVLNYVQRSLVPFNFVIPGQSTNPLLRFHDYCQSEPALARLVPDLQLPLDIEDGLSAIDNRFTAPSYRVVHFIADVPVRVPDNVLALAPQATADLGHTIFVQTEFPVIDRETDESNEAGDVSIGAYKARQKLAVMNRLKVGRFMK
;
A
#
# COMPACT_ATOMS: atom_id res chain seq x y z
N LYS A 1 -0.30 12.89 -7.75
CA LYS A 1 -0.93 11.99 -8.74
C LYS A 1 -1.75 12.77 -9.74
N LYS A 2 -1.78 12.37 -11.03
CA LYS A 2 -2.58 13.05 -12.06
C LYS A 2 -4.09 12.83 -11.81
N LYS A 3 -4.93 13.86 -12.02
CA LYS A 3 -6.39 13.82 -11.81
C LYS A 3 -7.07 12.66 -12.55
N ASP A 4 -6.70 12.43 -13.82
CA ASP A 4 -7.26 11.34 -14.64
C ASP A 4 -7.03 9.95 -14.04
N SER A 5 -5.87 9.74 -13.39
CA SER A 5 -5.58 8.49 -12.70
C SER A 5 -6.44 8.29 -11.44
N LEU A 6 -6.86 9.37 -10.78
CA LEU A 6 -7.79 9.31 -9.65
C LEU A 6 -9.20 8.96 -10.14
N TYR A 7 -9.67 9.61 -11.19
CA TYR A 7 -10.98 9.30 -11.79
C TYR A 7 -11.06 7.86 -12.28
N THR A 8 -10.03 7.38 -12.98
CA THR A 8 -9.97 5.98 -13.41
C THR A 8 -10.05 5.02 -12.23
N LYS A 9 -9.36 5.31 -11.12
CA LYS A 9 -9.39 4.48 -9.91
C LYS A 9 -10.77 4.45 -9.26
N LEU A 10 -11.42 5.60 -9.11
CA LEU A 10 -12.79 5.70 -8.57
C LEU A 10 -13.82 4.99 -9.47
N LEU A 11 -13.72 5.15 -10.77
CA LEU A 11 -14.63 4.52 -11.72
C LEU A 11 -14.41 3.01 -11.84
N SER A 12 -13.19 2.52 -11.60
CA SER A 12 -12.87 1.09 -11.66
C SER A 12 -13.30 0.31 -10.41
N LYS A 13 -13.44 0.99 -9.26
CA LYS A 13 -13.82 0.42 -7.96
C LYS A 13 -15.06 1.13 -7.43
N PRO A 14 -16.28 0.66 -7.75
CA PRO A 14 -17.54 1.34 -7.40
C PRO A 14 -17.78 1.45 -5.88
N GLU A 15 -17.24 0.51 -5.12
CA GLU A 15 -17.35 0.41 -3.67
C GLU A 15 -16.39 1.35 -2.91
N VAL A 16 -15.43 1.99 -3.61
CA VAL A 16 -14.40 2.83 -2.99
C VAL A 16 -14.80 4.30 -3.08
N SER A 17 -14.91 4.96 -1.94
CA SER A 17 -15.08 6.41 -1.86
C SER A 17 -13.78 7.18 -2.12
N ALA A 18 -13.89 8.48 -2.42
CA ALA A 18 -12.71 9.32 -2.64
C ALA A 18 -11.80 9.43 -1.40
N SER A 19 -12.35 9.26 -0.21
CA SER A 19 -11.59 9.23 1.05
C SER A 19 -10.70 7.99 1.19
N GLN A 20 -11.08 6.88 0.57
CA GLN A 20 -10.34 5.61 0.58
C GLN A 20 -9.25 5.51 -0.49
N ILE A 21 -8.92 6.63 -1.14
CA ILE A 21 -7.76 6.68 -2.04
C ILE A 21 -6.53 7.07 -1.22
N TYR A 22 -5.83 6.07 -0.69
CA TYR A 22 -4.68 6.24 0.19
C TYR A 22 -3.38 6.64 -0.55
N ASP A 23 -3.25 6.33 -1.83
CA ASP A 23 -2.05 6.52 -2.64
C ASP A 23 -1.85 7.96 -3.18
N LYS A 24 -2.29 8.98 -2.41
CA LYS A 24 -2.04 10.38 -2.71
C LYS A 24 -0.56 10.74 -2.49
N VAL A 25 -0.02 10.30 -1.37
CA VAL A 25 1.40 10.39 -1.01
C VAL A 25 1.96 8.98 -0.97
N ARG A 26 3.13 8.77 -1.57
CA ARG A 26 3.76 7.46 -1.68
C ARG A 26 5.27 7.58 -1.64
N PHE A 27 5.91 6.80 -0.78
CA PHE A 27 7.36 6.68 -0.67
C PHE A 27 7.77 5.24 -1.01
N ARG A 28 8.26 5.03 -2.22
CA ARG A 28 8.79 3.73 -2.65
C ARG A 28 10.21 3.56 -2.13
N ILE A 29 10.44 2.47 -1.43
CA ILE A 29 11.75 2.10 -0.89
C ILE A 29 12.24 0.88 -1.68
N VAL A 30 13.39 1.02 -2.35
CA VAL A 30 14.02 -0.06 -3.10
C VAL A 30 15.30 -0.45 -2.38
N THR A 31 15.36 -1.68 -1.88
CA THR A 31 16.55 -2.23 -1.24
C THR A 31 17.51 -2.83 -2.28
N ARG A 32 18.74 -3.13 -1.89
CA ARG A 32 19.73 -3.74 -2.79
C ARG A 32 19.41 -5.21 -3.05
N SER A 33 18.98 -5.91 -1.99
CA SER A 33 18.65 -7.32 -2.00
C SER A 33 17.40 -7.59 -1.16
N SER A 34 16.83 -8.78 -1.26
CA SER A 34 15.73 -9.25 -0.43
C SER A 34 16.09 -9.29 1.06
N ASP A 35 17.35 -9.60 1.40
CA ASP A 35 17.82 -9.67 2.78
C ASP A 35 17.82 -8.29 3.47
N ASP A 36 17.94 -7.22 2.70
CA ASP A 36 17.89 -5.85 3.22
C ASP A 36 16.46 -5.39 3.55
N VAL A 37 15.42 -6.10 3.13
CA VAL A 37 14.02 -5.67 3.30
C VAL A 37 13.62 -5.64 4.78
N PHE A 38 13.93 -6.69 5.56
CA PHE A 38 13.64 -6.71 7.00
C PHE A 38 14.40 -5.65 7.80
N PRO A 39 15.72 -5.48 7.63
CA PRO A 39 16.46 -4.38 8.25
C PRO A 39 15.87 -3.00 7.94
N VAL A 40 15.45 -2.77 6.70
CA VAL A 40 14.82 -1.50 6.29
C VAL A 40 13.45 -1.33 6.94
N LEU A 41 12.60 -2.35 6.96
CA LEU A 41 11.30 -2.29 7.65
C LEU A 41 11.47 -1.99 9.15
N ASN A 42 12.45 -2.63 9.81
CA ASN A 42 12.77 -2.35 11.20
C ASN A 42 13.25 -0.90 11.42
N TYR A 43 14.07 -0.37 10.51
CA TYR A 43 14.49 1.03 10.55
C TYR A 43 13.31 1.99 10.38
N VAL A 44 12.46 1.75 9.38
CA VAL A 44 11.26 2.57 9.12
C VAL A 44 10.37 2.61 10.35
N GLN A 45 10.11 1.44 10.96
CA GLN A 45 9.28 1.33 12.16
C GLN A 45 9.86 2.10 13.34
N ARG A 46 11.18 2.01 13.56
CA ARG A 46 11.82 2.63 14.73
C ARG A 46 12.05 4.13 14.60
N SER A 47 12.28 4.59 13.36
CA SER A 47 12.83 5.93 13.14
C SER A 47 11.91 6.85 12.32
N LEU A 48 10.99 6.32 11.55
CA LEU A 48 10.17 7.12 10.64
C LEU A 48 8.67 7.00 10.93
N VAL A 49 8.14 5.78 10.94
CA VAL A 49 6.71 5.52 11.07
C VAL A 49 6.49 4.34 12.02
N PRO A 50 6.31 4.59 13.33
CA PRO A 50 5.97 3.54 14.27
C PRO A 50 4.73 2.74 13.87
N PHE A 51 4.70 1.43 14.16
CA PHE A 51 3.62 0.53 13.74
C PHE A 51 2.23 0.92 14.21
N ASN A 52 2.11 1.62 15.32
CA ASN A 52 0.83 2.14 15.81
C ASN A 52 0.17 3.17 14.88
N PHE A 53 0.90 3.70 13.90
CA PHE A 53 0.36 4.56 12.85
C PHE A 53 -0.02 3.79 11.57
N VAL A 54 0.31 2.50 11.47
CA VAL A 54 -0.08 1.68 10.33
C VAL A 54 -1.58 1.40 10.39
N ILE A 55 -2.27 1.64 9.28
CA ILE A 55 -3.72 1.44 9.19
C ILE A 55 -4.01 -0.06 9.12
N PRO A 56 -4.77 -0.61 10.08
CA PRO A 56 -5.11 -2.04 10.10
C PRO A 56 -5.82 -2.48 8.81
N GLY A 57 -5.49 -3.69 8.34
CA GLY A 57 -6.10 -4.27 7.14
C GLY A 57 -5.68 -3.63 5.81
N GLN A 58 -4.73 -2.68 5.83
CA GLN A 58 -4.23 -2.02 4.61
C GLN A 58 -2.78 -2.43 4.26
N SER A 59 -2.29 -3.48 4.89
CA SER A 59 -0.95 -4.03 4.63
C SER A 59 -1.04 -5.32 3.83
N THR A 60 -0.09 -5.51 2.91
CA THR A 60 0.05 -6.75 2.14
C THR A 60 1.52 -7.12 2.02
N ASN A 61 1.81 -8.40 2.07
CA ASN A 61 3.17 -8.92 1.96
C ASN A 61 3.29 -10.15 1.04
N PRO A 62 3.07 -10.01 -0.27
CA PRO A 62 3.33 -11.10 -1.20
C PRO A 62 4.83 -11.25 -1.57
N LEU A 63 5.72 -10.42 -1.03
CA LEU A 63 7.16 -10.47 -1.33
C LEU A 63 7.88 -11.49 -0.44
N LEU A 64 7.67 -11.39 0.88
CA LEU A 64 8.40 -12.18 1.86
C LEU A 64 7.50 -13.27 2.41
N ARG A 65 7.99 -14.50 2.31
CA ARG A 65 7.38 -15.65 3.01
C ARG A 65 7.87 -15.65 4.45
N PHE A 66 7.19 -14.92 5.32
CA PHE A 66 7.62 -14.73 6.70
C PHE A 66 7.69 -16.05 7.47
N HIS A 67 6.75 -16.95 7.23
CA HIS A 67 6.77 -18.30 7.81
C HIS A 67 8.04 -19.07 7.44
N ASP A 68 8.40 -19.10 6.14
CA ASP A 68 9.59 -19.80 5.66
C ASP A 68 10.87 -19.17 6.25
N TYR A 69 10.90 -17.85 6.34
CA TYR A 69 12.00 -17.12 6.99
C TYR A 69 12.14 -17.50 8.47
N CYS A 70 11.04 -17.52 9.22
CA CYS A 70 11.06 -17.92 10.63
C CYS A 70 11.51 -19.37 10.82
N GLN A 71 11.15 -20.29 9.91
CA GLN A 71 11.61 -21.67 9.96
C GLN A 71 13.12 -21.80 9.68
N SER A 72 13.67 -21.00 8.77
CA SER A 72 15.08 -21.02 8.41
C SER A 72 15.99 -20.41 9.47
N GLU A 73 15.46 -19.55 10.35
CA GLU A 73 16.21 -18.87 11.41
C GLU A 73 16.07 -19.61 12.75
N PRO A 74 17.13 -20.28 13.26
CA PRO A 74 17.04 -21.12 14.47
C PRO A 74 16.51 -20.40 15.70
N ALA A 75 16.76 -19.09 15.82
CA ALA A 75 16.27 -18.26 16.93
C ALA A 75 14.74 -18.07 16.88
N LEU A 76 14.16 -18.09 15.68
CA LEU A 76 12.74 -17.85 15.44
C LEU A 76 11.93 -19.13 15.25
N ALA A 77 12.57 -20.24 14.82
CA ALA A 77 11.91 -21.51 14.52
C ALA A 77 11.04 -22.04 15.68
N ARG A 78 11.46 -21.80 16.92
CA ARG A 78 10.69 -22.16 18.13
C ARG A 78 9.39 -21.39 18.30
N LEU A 79 9.24 -20.23 17.65
CA LEU A 79 8.05 -19.38 17.72
C LEU A 79 7.04 -19.69 16.62
N VAL A 80 7.45 -20.43 15.58
CA VAL A 80 6.61 -20.73 14.42
C VAL A 80 5.28 -21.41 14.79
N PRO A 81 5.25 -22.41 15.72
CA PRO A 81 3.99 -23.03 16.10
C PRO A 81 2.97 -22.06 16.68
N ASP A 82 3.43 -21.05 17.44
CA ASP A 82 2.59 -20.04 18.07
C ASP A 82 2.10 -18.97 17.07
N LEU A 83 2.85 -18.78 15.98
CA LEU A 83 2.59 -17.80 14.93
C LEU A 83 1.82 -18.37 13.72
N GLN A 84 1.72 -19.68 13.60
CA GLN A 84 1.20 -20.36 12.41
C GLN A 84 -0.22 -19.89 12.07
N LEU A 85 -1.13 -19.88 13.02
CA LEU A 85 -2.52 -19.48 12.78
C LEU A 85 -2.67 -18.02 12.32
N PRO A 86 -2.01 -17.03 12.95
CA PRO A 86 -2.03 -15.64 12.47
C PRO A 86 -1.41 -15.48 11.08
N LEU A 87 -0.33 -16.20 10.78
CA LEU A 87 0.35 -16.10 9.47
C LEU A 87 -0.48 -16.70 8.35
N ASP A 88 -1.16 -17.83 8.58
CA ASP A 88 -2.06 -18.44 7.61
C ASP A 88 -3.26 -17.53 7.29
N ILE A 89 -3.75 -16.77 8.28
CA ILE A 89 -4.80 -15.78 8.09
C ILE A 89 -4.28 -14.60 7.25
N GLU A 90 -3.07 -14.12 7.51
CA GLU A 90 -2.46 -13.02 6.76
C GLU A 90 -2.21 -13.40 5.30
N ASP A 91 -1.71 -14.60 5.02
CA ASP A 91 -1.51 -15.11 3.67
C ASP A 91 -2.84 -15.25 2.92
N GLY A 92 -3.91 -15.65 3.60
CA GLY A 92 -5.26 -15.68 3.05
C GLY A 92 -5.85 -14.30 2.77
N LEU A 93 -5.60 -13.32 3.64
CA LEU A 93 -6.06 -11.93 3.48
C LEU A 93 -5.27 -11.16 2.41
N SER A 94 -4.01 -11.53 2.19
CA SER A 94 -3.16 -10.96 1.14
C SER A 94 -3.71 -11.15 -0.28
N ALA A 95 -4.58 -12.13 -0.48
CA ALA A 95 -5.29 -12.36 -1.74
C ALA A 95 -6.48 -11.39 -1.95
N ILE A 96 -6.84 -10.59 -0.96
CA ILE A 96 -8.01 -9.73 -1.02
C ILE A 96 -7.60 -8.35 -1.57
N ASP A 97 -8.20 -7.99 -2.68
CA ASP A 97 -8.64 -6.64 -3.03
C ASP A 97 -8.01 -5.87 -4.16
N ASN A 98 -7.13 -6.40 -4.93
CA ASN A 98 -6.85 -5.68 -6.16
C ASN A 98 -6.92 -6.57 -7.42
N ARG A 99 -8.17 -6.84 -7.87
CA ARG A 99 -8.45 -7.63 -9.10
C ARG A 99 -7.68 -7.18 -10.35
N PHE A 100 -7.00 -6.05 -10.27
CA PHE A 100 -6.17 -5.51 -11.35
C PHE A 100 -4.69 -5.82 -11.17
N THR A 101 -4.27 -6.22 -9.97
CA THR A 101 -2.90 -6.64 -9.69
C THR A 101 -2.67 -8.02 -10.28
N ALA A 102 -1.54 -8.21 -10.96
CA ALA A 102 -1.15 -9.52 -11.45
C ALA A 102 -0.80 -10.44 -10.27
N PRO A 103 -1.10 -11.74 -10.33
CA PRO A 103 -0.79 -12.70 -9.25
C PRO A 103 0.70 -12.81 -8.95
N SER A 104 1.56 -12.48 -9.92
CA SER A 104 3.02 -12.49 -9.80
C SER A 104 3.62 -11.20 -9.23
N TYR A 105 2.80 -10.17 -8.95
CA TYR A 105 3.28 -8.92 -8.35
C TYR A 105 3.77 -9.15 -6.92
N ARG A 106 4.99 -8.71 -6.61
CA ARG A 106 5.64 -8.90 -5.31
C ARG A 106 6.06 -7.56 -4.72
N VAL A 107 5.66 -7.30 -3.48
CA VAL A 107 6.01 -6.09 -2.72
C VAL A 107 5.60 -6.25 -1.27
N VAL A 108 6.33 -5.69 -0.33
CA VAL A 108 5.78 -5.40 1.01
C VAL A 108 5.14 -4.03 0.95
N HIS A 109 3.88 -3.94 1.28
CA HIS A 109 3.12 -2.71 1.15
C HIS A 109 2.32 -2.43 2.42
N PHE A 110 2.42 -1.23 2.94
CA PHE A 110 1.59 -0.77 4.04
C PHE A 110 1.21 0.70 3.88
N ILE A 111 0.13 1.08 4.55
CA ILE A 111 -0.36 2.47 4.62
C ILE A 111 -0.32 2.91 6.06
N ALA A 112 0.18 4.12 6.29
CA ALA A 112 0.25 4.69 7.62
C ALA A 112 -0.29 6.13 7.64
N ASP A 113 -0.87 6.50 8.78
CA ASP A 113 -1.23 7.87 9.11
C ASP A 113 -0.01 8.60 9.67
N VAL A 114 0.73 9.27 8.78
CA VAL A 114 1.96 9.97 9.16
C VAL A 114 1.61 11.34 9.76
N PRO A 115 2.01 11.62 11.02
CA PRO A 115 1.81 12.93 11.61
C PRO A 115 2.72 13.97 10.95
N VAL A 116 2.13 15.04 10.45
CA VAL A 116 2.84 16.14 9.79
C VAL A 116 2.48 17.44 10.49
N ARG A 117 3.49 18.16 10.95
CA ARG A 117 3.30 19.50 11.48
C ARG A 117 3.02 20.48 10.33
N VAL A 118 1.91 21.20 10.43
CA VAL A 118 1.56 22.25 9.47
C VAL A 118 2.41 23.48 9.75
N PRO A 119 3.13 24.03 8.76
CA PRO A 119 3.90 25.26 8.93
C PRO A 119 3.02 26.47 9.28
N ASP A 120 3.53 27.39 10.09
CA ASP A 120 2.77 28.55 10.59
C ASP A 120 2.27 29.46 9.47
N ASN A 121 3.02 29.60 8.37
CA ASN A 121 2.60 30.36 7.21
C ASN A 121 1.38 29.73 6.48
N VAL A 122 1.20 28.43 6.59
CA VAL A 122 0.03 27.71 6.03
C VAL A 122 -1.15 27.84 7.01
N LEU A 123 -0.90 27.75 8.32
CA LEU A 123 -1.92 27.94 9.35
C LEU A 123 -2.52 29.35 9.29
N ALA A 124 -1.72 30.37 9.00
CA ALA A 124 -2.19 31.75 8.85
C ALA A 124 -3.20 31.94 7.71
N LEU A 125 -3.25 31.00 6.74
CA LEU A 125 -4.22 31.00 5.65
C LEU A 125 -5.47 30.18 5.96
N ALA A 126 -5.47 29.46 7.08
CA ALA A 126 -6.58 28.59 7.45
C ALA A 126 -7.76 29.42 8.00
N PRO A 127 -9.02 28.98 7.80
CA PRO A 127 -10.17 29.61 8.41
C PRO A 127 -10.07 29.61 9.94
N GLN A 128 -10.54 30.66 10.59
CA GLN A 128 -10.51 30.79 12.07
C GLN A 128 -11.16 29.59 12.79
N ALA A 129 -12.17 28.98 12.20
CA ALA A 129 -12.83 27.78 12.72
C ALA A 129 -11.92 26.57 12.86
N THR A 130 -10.72 26.58 12.27
CA THR A 130 -9.72 25.49 12.35
C THR A 130 -8.63 25.74 13.39
N ALA A 131 -8.65 26.89 14.08
CA ALA A 131 -7.63 27.26 15.05
C ALA A 131 -7.51 26.25 16.22
N ASP A 132 -8.63 25.63 16.61
CA ASP A 132 -8.69 24.66 17.70
C ASP A 132 -8.24 23.23 17.31
N LEU A 133 -8.00 22.97 16.03
CA LEU A 133 -7.60 21.65 15.55
C LEU A 133 -6.11 21.32 15.78
N GLY A 134 -5.34 22.27 16.30
CA GLY A 134 -3.91 22.13 16.54
C GLY A 134 -3.06 22.24 15.28
N HIS A 135 -1.76 21.98 15.43
CA HIS A 135 -0.74 22.20 14.39
C HIS A 135 -0.31 20.91 13.68
N THR A 136 -0.93 19.77 13.99
CA THR A 136 -0.56 18.47 13.42
C THR A 136 -1.74 17.87 12.68
N ILE A 137 -1.50 17.46 11.45
CA ILE A 137 -2.44 16.69 10.64
C ILE A 137 -1.88 15.30 10.38
N PHE A 138 -2.75 14.31 10.18
CA PHE A 138 -2.35 12.97 9.76
C PHE A 138 -2.51 12.85 8.26
N VAL A 139 -1.44 12.42 7.58
CA VAL A 139 -1.42 12.25 6.14
C VAL A 139 -1.26 10.77 5.82
N GLN A 140 -2.29 10.20 5.21
CA GLN A 140 -2.26 8.82 4.76
C GLN A 140 -1.22 8.65 3.66
N THR A 141 -0.22 7.85 3.97
CA THR A 141 0.98 7.68 3.15
C THR A 141 1.21 6.20 2.88
N GLU A 142 1.42 5.87 1.62
CA GLU A 142 1.69 4.52 1.13
C GLU A 142 3.20 4.25 1.10
N PHE A 143 3.62 3.11 1.65
CA PHE A 143 5.01 2.67 1.70
C PHE A 143 5.17 1.30 1.03
N PRO A 144 5.41 1.22 -0.27
CA PRO A 144 5.89 0.00 -0.91
C PRO A 144 7.39 -0.17 -0.67
N VAL A 145 7.77 -1.34 -0.14
CA VAL A 145 9.15 -1.76 0.09
C VAL A 145 9.43 -2.99 -0.77
N ILE A 146 10.49 -2.97 -1.53
CA ILE A 146 10.81 -3.99 -2.52
C ILE A 146 12.33 -4.06 -2.73
N ASP A 147 12.86 -5.22 -3.09
CA ASP A 147 14.24 -5.33 -3.56
C ASP A 147 14.36 -4.99 -5.05
N ARG A 148 15.59 -4.66 -5.48
CA ARG A 148 15.85 -4.18 -6.84
C ARG A 148 15.49 -5.21 -7.91
N GLU A 149 15.83 -6.47 -7.71
CA GLU A 149 15.60 -7.53 -8.70
C GLU A 149 14.09 -7.73 -8.92
N THR A 150 13.34 -7.82 -7.82
CA THR A 150 11.88 -7.92 -7.86
C THR A 150 11.25 -6.66 -8.45
N ASP A 151 11.83 -5.47 -8.18
CA ASP A 151 11.36 -4.20 -8.73
C ASP A 151 11.48 -4.17 -10.25
N GLU A 152 12.62 -4.58 -10.79
CA GLU A 152 12.86 -4.71 -12.23
C GLU A 152 11.92 -5.75 -12.86
N SER A 153 11.70 -6.88 -12.19
CA SER A 153 10.75 -7.90 -12.60
C SER A 153 9.31 -7.37 -12.64
N ASN A 154 8.91 -6.59 -11.65
CA ASN A 154 7.57 -5.97 -11.58
C ASN A 154 7.33 -4.89 -12.64
N GLU A 155 8.37 -4.31 -13.23
CA GLU A 155 8.23 -3.34 -14.33
C GLU A 155 8.06 -4.03 -15.70
N ALA A 156 8.22 -5.34 -15.77
CA ALA A 156 8.11 -6.12 -17.01
C ALA A 156 6.76 -6.80 -17.19
N GLY A 157 6.36 -7.03 -18.43
CA GLY A 157 5.22 -7.86 -18.81
C GLY A 157 3.86 -7.42 -18.25
N ASP A 158 3.07 -8.40 -17.84
CA ASP A 158 1.69 -8.24 -17.33
C ASP A 158 1.63 -7.66 -15.90
N VAL A 159 2.75 -7.67 -15.18
CA VAL A 159 2.91 -7.11 -13.83
C VAL A 159 3.12 -5.60 -13.87
N SER A 160 3.57 -5.07 -15.00
CA SER A 160 3.94 -3.67 -15.17
C SER A 160 2.81 -2.69 -14.83
N ILE A 161 3.19 -1.49 -14.40
CA ILE A 161 2.24 -0.39 -14.14
C ILE A 161 1.39 -0.09 -15.38
N GLY A 162 1.96 -0.24 -16.58
CA GLY A 162 1.24 -0.08 -17.85
C GLY A 162 0.11 -1.09 -18.02
N ALA A 163 0.41 -2.37 -17.82
CA ALA A 163 -0.57 -3.45 -17.89
C ALA A 163 -1.66 -3.31 -16.81
N TYR A 164 -1.30 -2.96 -15.59
CA TYR A 164 -2.24 -2.65 -14.52
C TYR A 164 -3.22 -1.53 -14.90
N LYS A 165 -2.72 -0.42 -15.43
CA LYS A 165 -3.57 0.71 -15.88
C LYS A 165 -4.44 0.33 -17.06
N ALA A 166 -3.97 -0.51 -17.97
CA ALA A 166 -4.76 -1.01 -19.10
C ALA A 166 -5.96 -1.85 -18.60
N ARG A 167 -5.74 -2.76 -17.62
CA ARG A 167 -6.82 -3.54 -17.00
C ARG A 167 -7.85 -2.64 -16.30
N GLN A 168 -7.41 -1.63 -15.55
CA GLN A 168 -8.31 -0.66 -14.93
C GLN A 168 -9.14 0.11 -15.96
N LYS A 169 -8.50 0.60 -17.02
CA LYS A 169 -9.17 1.34 -18.09
C LYS A 169 -10.22 0.48 -18.80
N LEU A 170 -9.89 -0.77 -19.09
CA LEU A 170 -10.82 -1.72 -19.70
C LEU A 170 -12.05 -1.96 -18.81
N ALA A 171 -11.85 -2.13 -17.51
CA ALA A 171 -12.95 -2.30 -16.55
C ALA A 171 -13.87 -1.05 -16.50
N VAL A 172 -13.30 0.15 -16.51
CA VAL A 172 -14.08 1.40 -16.59
C VAL A 172 -14.86 1.48 -17.89
N MET A 173 -14.23 1.18 -19.02
CA MET A 173 -14.92 1.21 -20.32
C MET A 173 -16.09 0.22 -20.37
N ASN A 174 -15.91 -1.00 -19.86
CA ASN A 174 -16.96 -2.01 -19.82
C ASN A 174 -18.11 -1.56 -18.91
N ARG A 175 -17.81 -0.99 -17.76
CA ARG A 175 -18.82 -0.45 -16.84
C ARG A 175 -19.64 0.69 -17.45
N LEU A 176 -18.98 1.62 -18.14
CA LEU A 176 -19.65 2.74 -18.80
C LEU A 176 -20.49 2.31 -20.03
N LYS A 177 -20.06 1.25 -20.73
CA LYS A 177 -20.85 0.67 -21.82
C LYS A 177 -22.12 0.02 -21.30
N VAL A 178 -22.05 -0.76 -20.22
CA VAL A 178 -23.23 -1.37 -19.59
C VAL A 178 -24.27 -0.31 -19.19
N GLY A 179 -23.83 0.84 -18.67
CA GLY A 179 -24.74 1.94 -18.35
C GLY A 179 -25.47 2.58 -19.54
N ARG A 180 -25.01 2.36 -20.78
CA ARG A 180 -25.71 2.81 -22.00
C ARG A 180 -26.83 1.89 -22.44
N PHE A 181 -26.84 0.63 -22.04
CA PHE A 181 -27.86 -0.35 -22.39
C PHE A 181 -28.97 -0.48 -21.34
N MET A 182 -28.87 0.23 -20.23
CA MET A 182 -29.88 0.25 -19.16
C MET A 182 -30.80 1.49 -19.21
N LYS A 183 -30.91 2.14 -20.37
CA LYS A 183 -31.88 3.23 -20.62
C LYS A 183 -33.04 2.72 -21.44
#